data_168a9cab1a2fbfd9821053dfb969ea76
#
_entry.id   168a9cab1a2fbfd9821053dfb969ea76
#
_cell.length_a   1.000
_cell.length_b   1.000
_cell.length_c   1.000
_cell.angle_alpha   90.00
_cell.angle_beta   90.00
_cell.angle_gamma   90.00
#
_symmetry.space_group_name_H-M   'P 1'
#
loop_
_entity.id
_entity.type
_entity.pdbx_description
1 polymer ?
#
loop_
_entity_poly.entity_id
_entity_poly.type
_entity_poly.pdbx_seq_one_letter_code
_entity_poly.pdbx_strand_id
1 'polypeptide(L)' 'MKATVVGSGAWGTALAIRLCKNGHDVTMWTFEKDLIPQMENDRLNIRLPGAVLPEGLKISSDYACVKGC' A
#
# COMPACT_ATOMS: atom_id res chain seq x y z
N MET A 1 -11.87 8.66 -5.61
CA MET A 1 -10.63 9.13 -6.24
C MET A 1 -9.59 8.02 -6.23
N LYS A 2 -8.82 7.90 -7.29
CA LYS A 2 -7.69 6.97 -7.33
C LYS A 2 -6.44 7.65 -6.80
N ALA A 3 -5.71 6.96 -5.96
CA ALA A 3 -4.45 7.47 -5.40
C ALA A 3 -3.39 6.38 -5.41
N THR A 4 -2.18 6.76 -5.71
CA THR A 4 -1.03 5.85 -5.65
C THR A 4 -0.05 6.41 -4.63
N VAL A 5 0.26 5.61 -3.61
CA VAL A 5 1.26 5.97 -2.61
C VAL A 5 2.56 5.27 -2.98
N VAL A 6 3.58 6.05 -3.30
CA VAL A 6 4.89 5.52 -3.70
C VAL A 6 5.73 5.30 -2.47
N GLY A 7 6.02 4.03 -2.18
CA GLY A 7 6.79 3.64 -1.02
C GLY A 7 5.97 2.89 -0.01
N SER A 8 6.60 1.93 0.66
CA SER A 8 5.96 1.09 1.67
C SER A 8 6.57 1.28 3.06
N GLY A 9 7.27 2.38 3.30
CA GLY A 9 7.76 2.71 4.62
C GLY A 9 6.61 3.06 5.57
N ALA A 10 6.93 3.34 6.82
CA ALA A 10 5.90 3.60 7.84
C ALA A 10 4.97 4.76 7.44
N TRP A 11 5.53 5.85 6.93
CA TRP A 11 4.75 7.01 6.51
C TRP A 11 3.83 6.71 5.34
N GLY A 12 4.39 6.07 4.29
CA GLY A 12 3.60 5.72 3.12
C GLY A 12 2.49 4.75 3.45
N THR A 13 2.77 3.76 4.30
CA THR A 13 1.78 2.78 4.73
C THR A 13 0.67 3.45 5.52
N ALA A 14 1.00 4.32 6.47
CA ALA A 14 0.01 5.02 7.26
C ALA A 14 -0.89 5.89 6.39
N LEU A 15 -0.31 6.61 5.42
CA LEU A 15 -1.06 7.43 4.49
C LEU A 15 -1.99 6.59 3.61
N ALA A 16 -1.48 5.46 3.10
CA ALA A 16 -2.26 4.57 2.26
C ALA A 16 -3.46 4.01 3.01
N ILE A 17 -3.27 3.60 4.25
CA ILE A 17 -4.36 3.09 5.10
C ILE A 17 -5.41 4.17 5.30
N ARG A 18 -4.99 5.38 5.61
CA ARG A 18 -5.92 6.48 5.86
C ARG A 18 -6.74 6.83 4.63
N LEU A 19 -6.09 6.94 3.48
CA LEU A 19 -6.79 7.23 2.23
C LEU A 19 -7.78 6.12 1.88
N CYS A 20 -7.38 4.86 2.08
CA CYS A 20 -8.25 3.73 1.80
C CYS A 20 -9.49 3.75 2.70
N LYS A 21 -9.33 4.05 3.99
CA LYS A 21 -10.44 4.16 4.93
C LYS A 21 -11.38 5.31 4.60
N ASN A 22 -10.89 6.34 3.92
CA ASN A 22 -11.70 7.47 3.49
C ASN A 22 -12.45 7.20 2.17
N GLY A 23 -12.40 5.97 1.66
CA GLY A 23 -13.16 5.58 0.49
C GLY A 23 -12.45 5.76 -0.83
N HIS A 24 -11.16 6.10 -0.81
CA HIS A 24 -10.39 6.23 -2.04
C HIS A 24 -9.91 4.87 -2.55
N ASP A 25 -9.74 4.76 -3.86
CA ASP A 25 -9.14 3.58 -4.49
C ASP A 25 -7.63 3.77 -4.44
N VAL A 26 -6.97 3.08 -3.51
CA VAL A 26 -5.56 3.31 -3.20
C VAL A 26 -4.72 2.11 -3.60
N THR A 27 -3.61 2.39 -4.27
CA THR A 27 -2.56 1.42 -4.55
C THR A 27 -1.29 1.90 -3.88
N MET A 28 -0.69 1.04 -3.06
CA MET A 28 0.62 1.32 -2.46
C MET A 28 1.70 0.65 -3.32
N TRP A 29 2.57 1.46 -3.89
CA TRP A 29 3.67 0.94 -4.71
C TRP A 29 4.91 0.73 -3.86
N THR A 30 5.56 -0.41 -4.04
CA THR A 30 6.82 -0.71 -3.35
C THR A 30 7.79 -1.38 -4.32
N PHE A 31 9.08 -1.09 -4.16
CA PHE A 31 10.10 -1.85 -4.86
C PHE A 31 10.59 -3.06 -4.03
N GLU A 32 10.08 -3.23 -2.83
CA GLU A 32 10.38 -4.38 -1.98
C GLU A 32 9.44 -5.54 -2.32
N LYS A 33 9.68 -6.17 -3.47
CA LYS A 33 8.81 -7.22 -4.00
C LYS A 33 8.64 -8.39 -3.03
N ASP A 34 9.66 -8.67 -2.23
CA ASP A 34 9.65 -9.79 -1.29
C ASP A 34 8.60 -9.63 -0.20
N LEU A 35 8.20 -8.39 0.09
CA LEU A 35 7.22 -8.10 1.12
C LEU A 35 5.78 -8.16 0.62
N ILE A 36 5.57 -8.14 -0.71
CA ILE A 36 4.23 -8.08 -1.26
C ILE A 36 3.36 -9.28 -0.88
N PRO A 37 3.84 -10.53 -1.00
CA PRO A 37 3.02 -11.68 -0.63
C PRO A 37 2.57 -11.62 0.82
N GLN A 38 3.46 -11.24 1.73
CA GLN A 38 3.13 -11.12 3.15
C GLN A 38 2.09 -10.03 3.38
N MET A 39 2.29 -8.86 2.75
CA MET A 39 1.34 -7.76 2.91
C MET A 39 -0.04 -8.12 2.37
N GLU A 40 -0.10 -8.82 1.25
CA GLU A 40 -1.39 -9.22 0.66
C GLU A 40 -2.08 -10.31 1.46
N ASN A 41 -1.33 -11.30 1.94
CA ASN A 41 -1.89 -12.45 2.65
C ASN A 41 -2.24 -12.13 4.09
N ASP A 42 -1.31 -11.47 4.79
CA ASP A 42 -1.46 -11.19 6.22
C ASP A 42 -2.06 -9.82 6.49
N ARG A 43 -2.10 -8.96 5.48
CA ARG A 43 -2.55 -7.57 5.57
C ARG A 43 -1.76 -6.80 6.64
N LEU A 44 -0.47 -7.11 6.73
CA LEU A 44 0.46 -6.48 7.67
C LEU A 44 1.69 -6.00 6.92
N ASN A 45 2.29 -4.94 7.42
CA ASN A 45 3.55 -4.42 6.89
C ASN A 45 4.55 -4.29 8.03
N ILE A 46 5.70 -4.94 7.89
CA ILE A 46 6.74 -4.92 8.93
C ILE A 46 7.27 -3.50 9.20
N ARG A 47 7.12 -2.59 8.23
CA ARG A 47 7.55 -1.19 8.39
C ARG A 47 6.62 -0.39 9.30
N LEU A 48 5.42 -0.90 9.55
CA LEU A 48 4.44 -0.26 10.42
C LEU A 48 3.78 -1.33 11.29
N PRO A 49 4.49 -1.81 12.32
CA PRO A 49 3.96 -2.87 13.18
C PRO A 49 2.67 -2.46 13.88
N GLY A 50 1.76 -3.40 14.00
CA GLY A 50 0.50 -3.18 14.69
C GLY A 50 -0.63 -2.60 13.84
N ALA A 51 -0.33 -2.16 12.62
CA ALA A 51 -1.36 -1.66 11.72
C ALA A 51 -1.81 -2.77 10.78
N VAL A 52 -3.12 -2.88 10.56
CA VAL A 52 -3.70 -3.85 9.63
C VAL A 52 -4.05 -3.14 8.34
N LEU A 53 -3.60 -3.69 7.20
CA LEU A 53 -3.89 -3.11 5.89
C LEU A 53 -5.35 -3.40 5.51
N PRO A 54 -6.14 -2.40 5.11
CA PRO A 54 -7.52 -2.63 4.66
C PRO A 54 -7.57 -3.54 3.44
N GLU A 55 -8.63 -4.33 3.32
CA GLU A 55 -8.77 -5.26 2.20
C GLU A 55 -8.80 -4.57 0.84
N GLY A 56 -9.33 -3.37 0.78
CA GLY A 56 -9.40 -2.60 -0.47
C GLY A 56 -8.07 -1.98 -0.89
N LEU A 57 -7.06 -2.01 -0.04
CA LEU A 57 -5.76 -1.46 -0.36
C LEU A 57 -5.01 -2.43 -1.28
N LYS A 58 -4.61 -1.94 -2.44
CA LYS A 58 -3.81 -2.71 -3.40
C LYS A 58 -2.34 -2.46 -3.17
N ILE A 59 -1.54 -3.50 -3.37
CA ILE A 59 -0.09 -3.43 -3.22
C ILE A 59 0.54 -3.91 -4.52
N SER A 60 1.48 -3.14 -5.06
CA SER A 60 2.10 -3.46 -6.34
C SER A 60 3.55 -3.01 -6.38
N SER A 61 4.34 -3.67 -7.23
CA SER A 61 5.69 -3.23 -7.57
C SER A 61 5.80 -2.88 -9.05
N ASP A 62 4.68 -2.78 -9.74
CA ASP A 62 4.62 -2.51 -11.16
C ASP A 62 4.72 -1.00 -11.40
N TYR A 63 5.68 -0.59 -12.23
CA TYR A 63 5.85 0.82 -12.59
C TYR A 63 4.63 1.42 -13.30
N ALA A 64 3.80 0.60 -13.91
CA ALA A 64 2.58 1.08 -14.53
C ALA A 64 1.67 1.80 -13.54
N CYS A 65 1.70 1.39 -12.27
CA CYS A 65 0.91 2.03 -11.22
C CYS A 65 1.38 3.46 -10.93
N VAL A 66 2.68 3.70 -11.09
CA VAL A 66 3.28 5.01 -10.79
C VAL A 66 3.20 5.93 -12.00
N LYS A 67 3.40 5.37 -13.18
CA LYS A 67 3.47 6.13 -14.41
C LYS A 67 2.17 6.86 -14.75
N GLY A 68 1.06 6.34 -14.29
CA GLY A 68 -0.25 6.94 -14.54
C GLY A 68 -0.68 7.99 -13.52
N CYS A 69 0.18 8.32 -12.58
CA CYS A 69 -0.14 9.30 -11.55
C CYS A 69 -0.04 10.72 -12.05
#